data_15054bc6fb62fcc4f579b75f72d56901
#
_entry.id   15054bc6fb62fcc4f579b75f72d56901
#
_cell.length_a   1.000
_cell.length_b   1.000
_cell.length_c   1.000
_cell.angle_alpha   90.00
_cell.angle_beta   90.00
_cell.angle_gamma   90.00
#
_symmetry.space_group_name_H-M   'P 1'
#
loop_
_entity.id
_entity.type
_entity.pdbx_description
1 polymer ?
#
loop_
_entity_poly.entity_id
_entity_poly.type
_entity_poly.pdbx_seq_one_letter_code
_entity_poly.pdbx_strand_id
1 'polypeptide(L)' 'MIPQDPVMLLSFINMKLRDEYGSLDALAEGLDISSDEMEAIVIKLRDLGYEYKPEFNKFT' A
#
# COMPACT_ATOMS: atom_id res chain seq x y z
N MET A 1 -8.73 -1.75 10.09
CA MET A 1 -8.82 -0.34 9.70
C MET A 1 -7.49 0.18 9.18
N ILE A 2 -7.53 0.95 8.11
CA ILE A 2 -6.32 1.45 7.47
C ILE A 2 -5.94 2.81 8.07
N PRO A 3 -4.68 2.99 8.49
CA PRO A 3 -4.24 4.28 9.03
C PRO A 3 -4.40 5.41 8.02
N GLN A 4 -4.76 6.59 8.49
CA GLN A 4 -4.90 7.78 7.65
C GLN A 4 -3.60 8.59 7.58
N ASP A 5 -2.79 8.51 8.62
CA ASP A 5 -1.50 9.20 8.65
C ASP A 5 -0.57 8.60 7.60
N PRO A 6 0.02 9.41 6.70
CA PRO A 6 0.84 8.88 5.60
C PRO A 6 2.01 7.99 6.05
N VAL A 7 2.68 8.34 7.13
CA VAL A 7 3.82 7.56 7.62
C VAL A 7 3.35 6.22 8.17
N MET A 8 2.26 6.23 8.93
CA MET A 8 1.69 5.01 9.47
C MET A 8 1.09 4.15 8.35
N LEU A 9 0.49 4.79 7.35
CA LEU A 9 -0.05 4.10 6.19
C LEU A 9 1.05 3.36 5.44
N LEU A 10 2.19 4.02 5.24
CA LEU A 10 3.33 3.42 4.56
C LEU A 10 3.79 2.16 5.31
N SER A 11 3.95 2.26 6.62
CA SER A 11 4.38 1.12 7.44
C SER A 11 3.36 -0.01 7.40
N PHE A 12 2.08 0.33 7.49
CA PHE A 12 1.00 -0.66 7.46
C PHE A 12 0.98 -1.42 6.13
N ILE A 13 1.01 -0.69 5.02
CA ILE A 13 0.94 -1.30 3.69
C ILE A 13 2.17 -2.18 3.45
N ASN A 14 3.37 -1.69 3.76
CA ASN A 14 4.58 -2.47 3.55
C ASN A 14 4.61 -3.73 4.43
N MET A 15 4.09 -3.64 5.64
CA MET A 15 4.01 -4.80 6.53
C MET A 15 3.07 -5.86 5.92
N LYS A 16 1.92 -5.45 5.42
CA LYS A 16 0.97 -6.36 4.82
C LYS A 16 1.53 -7.01 3.55
N LEU A 17 2.23 -6.24 2.73
CA LEU A 17 2.85 -6.78 1.52
C LEU A 17 3.94 -7.79 1.87
N ARG A 18 4.69 -7.52 2.93
CA ARG A 18 5.76 -8.41 3.35
C ARG A 18 5.21 -9.72 3.94
N ASP A 19 4.18 -9.60 4.77
CA ASP A 19 3.73 -10.74 5.58
C ASP A 19 2.55 -11.51 5.00
N GLU A 20 1.68 -10.88 4.22
CA GLU A 20 0.42 -11.51 3.84
C GLU A 20 0.11 -11.52 2.34
N TYR A 21 0.54 -10.51 1.60
CA TYR A 21 0.14 -10.39 0.20
C TYR A 21 1.35 -10.29 -0.72
N GLY A 22 1.31 -11.07 -1.80
CA GLY A 22 2.42 -11.12 -2.74
C GLY A 22 2.42 -10.03 -3.80
N SER A 23 1.40 -9.18 -3.82
CA SER A 23 1.30 -8.09 -4.78
C SER A 23 0.34 -7.02 -4.25
N LEU A 24 0.40 -5.84 -4.88
CA LEU A 24 -0.49 -4.75 -4.51
C LEU A 24 -1.95 -5.10 -4.82
N ASP A 25 -2.18 -5.79 -5.94
CA ASP A 25 -3.51 -6.23 -6.31
C ASP A 25 -4.07 -7.22 -5.28
N ALA A 26 -3.23 -8.15 -4.82
CA ALA A 26 -3.64 -9.12 -3.81
C ALA A 26 -3.98 -8.42 -2.50
N LEU A 27 -3.20 -7.42 -2.13
CA LEU A 27 -3.45 -6.63 -0.91
C LEU A 27 -4.80 -5.92 -1.01
N ALA A 28 -5.06 -5.26 -2.13
CA ALA A 28 -6.30 -4.51 -2.32
C ALA A 28 -7.50 -5.46 -2.23
N GLU A 29 -7.40 -6.63 -2.84
CA GLU A 29 -8.47 -7.62 -2.81
C GLU A 29 -8.66 -8.18 -1.41
N GLY A 30 -7.56 -8.52 -0.74
CA GLY A 30 -7.62 -9.12 0.60
C GLY A 30 -8.14 -8.17 1.66
N LEU A 31 -7.89 -6.88 1.52
CA LEU A 31 -8.36 -5.87 2.46
C LEU A 31 -9.66 -5.20 2.01
N ASP A 32 -10.21 -5.67 0.89
CA ASP A 32 -11.45 -5.13 0.33
C ASP A 32 -11.35 -3.63 0.06
N ILE A 33 -10.24 -3.22 -0.54
CA ILE A 33 -10.00 -1.84 -0.91
C ILE A 33 -10.38 -1.66 -2.38
N SER A 34 -11.24 -0.68 -2.65
CA SER A 34 -11.66 -0.41 -4.03
C SER A 34 -10.50 0.17 -4.85
N SER A 35 -10.66 0.15 -6.19
CA SER A 35 -9.66 0.72 -7.08
C SER A 35 -9.43 2.20 -6.78
N ASP A 36 -10.50 2.94 -6.51
CA ASP A 36 -10.41 4.36 -6.22
C ASP A 36 -9.67 4.62 -4.92
N GLU A 37 -9.96 3.81 -3.90
CA GLU A 37 -9.26 3.91 -2.61
C GLU A 37 -7.79 3.56 -2.74
N MET A 38 -7.49 2.51 -3.51
CA MET A 38 -6.11 2.09 -3.72
C MET A 38 -5.33 3.18 -4.45
N GLU A 39 -5.94 3.81 -5.44
CA GLU A 39 -5.31 4.91 -6.16
C GLU A 39 -4.99 6.07 -5.22
N ALA A 40 -5.94 6.40 -4.34
CA ALA A 40 -5.72 7.46 -3.35
C ALA A 40 -4.55 7.13 -2.42
N ILE A 41 -4.43 5.86 -2.01
CA ILE A 41 -3.33 5.41 -1.17
C ILE A 41 -2.00 5.56 -1.91
N VAL A 42 -1.95 5.13 -3.17
CA VAL A 42 -0.75 5.23 -3.97
C VAL A 42 -0.31 6.67 -4.13
N ILE A 43 -1.25 7.57 -4.40
CA ILE A 43 -0.97 8.99 -4.55
C ILE A 43 -0.43 9.58 -3.24
N LYS A 44 -1.06 9.24 -2.13
CA LYS A 44 -0.64 9.72 -0.82
C LYS A 44 0.79 9.31 -0.50
N LEU A 45 1.14 8.06 -0.79
CA LEU A 45 2.50 7.57 -0.54
C LEU A 45 3.50 8.17 -1.52
N ARG A 46 3.09 8.42 -2.75
CA ARG A 46 3.94 9.08 -3.73
C ARG A 46 4.28 10.51 -3.29
N ASP A 47 3.32 11.20 -2.69
CA ASP A 47 3.55 12.54 -2.17
C ASP A 47 4.61 12.56 -1.06
N LEU A 48 4.78 11.44 -0.37
CA LEU A 48 5.85 11.27 0.62
C LEU A 48 7.19 10.92 -0.03
N GLY A 49 7.18 10.61 -1.33
CA GLY A 49 8.38 10.19 -2.04
C GLY A 49 8.55 8.68 -2.15
N TYR A 50 7.49 7.93 -1.97
CA TYR A 50 7.52 6.47 -2.02
C TYR A 50 6.65 5.93 -3.15
N GLU A 51 7.20 5.01 -3.94
CA GLU A 51 6.50 4.37 -5.03
C GLU A 51 6.53 2.86 -4.87
N TYR A 52 5.50 2.19 -5.35
CA TYR A 52 5.47 0.74 -5.31
C TYR A 52 6.47 0.16 -6.30
N LYS A 53 7.31 -0.74 -5.81
CA LYS A 53 8.30 -1.44 -6.64
C LYS A 53 7.90 -2.91 -6.71
N PRO A 54 7.33 -3.37 -7.84
CA PRO A 54 6.90 -4.77 -7.96
C PRO A 54 8.01 -5.77 -7.72
N GLU A 55 9.24 -5.43 -8.10
CA GLU A 55 10.38 -6.34 -7.94
C GLU A 55 10.70 -6.62 -6.47
N PHE A 56 10.34 -5.69 -5.59
CA PHE A 56 10.56 -5.86 -4.15
C PHE A 56 9.27 -6.03 -3.38
N ASN A 57 8.14 -5.89 -4.06
CA ASN A 57 6.81 -5.96 -3.45
C ASN A 57 6.68 -5.03 -2.25
N LYS A 58 7.10 -3.79 -2.43
CA LYS A 58 6.97 -2.77 -1.38
C LYS A 58 7.06 -1.37 -1.94
N PHE A 59 6.65 -0.41 -1.11
CA PHE A 59 6.82 1.01 -1.41
C PHE A 59 8.19 1.45 -0.87
N THR A 60 8.96 2.08 -1.74
CA THR A 60 10.30 2.49 -1.37
C THR A 60 10.77 3.71 -2.17
#